data_84a27627d47172e0817a4bc7400c6d38
#
_entry.id   84a27627d47172e0817a4bc7400c6d38
#
_cell.length_a   1.000
_cell.length_b   1.000
_cell.length_c   1.000
_cell.angle_alpha   90.00
_cell.angle_beta   90.00
_cell.angle_gamma   90.00
#
_symmetry.space_group_name_H-M   'P 1'
#
loop_
_entity.id
_entity.type
_entity.pdbx_description
1 polymer ?
#
loop_
_entity_poly.entity_id
_entity_poly.type
_entity_poly.pdbx_seq_one_letter_code
_entity_poly.pdbx_strand_id
1 'polypeptide(L)'
;MAFFLPLFLNAGASVQAQNTVEYSAPQLLKVSMRAFARPEDLVVTSDGGYLLVADTGNNEIKILQPGTLKILSQFATGDLKAPNSIEIDKSGTVLVVDNANKRFTSYTFKGVFRDGSANVKKVGSRSISAEKNVKSKFSVNQTGQRYVANSRKNQVEIFDKSGTQISTYGTDSLKTPMAVETVGRYFWIADTGNNRILLLKAPIPSNQ
;
A
#
# COMPACT_ATOMS: atom_id res chain seq x y z
N MET A 1 68.47 11.00 39.31
CA MET A 1 67.87 9.98 38.44
C MET A 1 66.37 10.28 38.42
N ALA A 2 65.92 11.07 37.45
CA ALA A 2 64.55 11.55 37.38
C ALA A 2 63.81 10.72 36.29
N PHE A 3 62.78 10.00 36.71
CA PHE A 3 61.91 9.25 35.82
C PHE A 3 60.87 10.20 35.24
N PHE A 4 60.92 10.41 33.91
CA PHE A 4 59.84 11.03 33.15
C PHE A 4 58.76 9.96 32.85
N LEU A 5 57.55 10.17 33.32
CA LEU A 5 56.36 9.43 32.87
C LEU A 5 55.74 10.13 31.66
N PRO A 6 55.45 9.47 30.55
CA PRO A 6 54.73 10.10 29.45
C PRO A 6 53.25 10.25 29.76
N LEU A 7 52.76 11.47 29.58
CA LEU A 7 51.36 11.85 29.67
C LEU A 7 50.64 11.27 28.45
N PHE A 8 49.84 10.23 28.63
CA PHE A 8 48.91 9.79 27.60
C PHE A 8 47.70 10.78 27.51
N LEU A 9 47.71 11.61 26.47
CA LEU A 9 46.51 12.35 26.09
C LEU A 9 45.44 11.35 25.63
N ASN A 10 44.45 11.17 26.43
CA ASN A 10 43.23 10.45 26.07
C ASN A 10 42.43 11.36 25.13
N ALA A 11 42.56 11.17 23.81
CA ALA A 11 41.67 11.81 22.84
C ALA A 11 40.26 11.24 23.05
N GLY A 12 39.46 11.94 23.81
CA GLY A 12 38.06 11.65 23.95
C GLY A 12 37.39 11.78 22.60
N ALA A 13 37.13 10.66 21.96
CA ALA A 13 36.19 10.60 20.84
C ALA A 13 34.83 11.02 21.38
N SER A 14 34.42 12.24 21.06
CA SER A 14 33.04 12.67 21.26
C SER A 14 32.17 11.81 20.36
N VAL A 15 31.51 10.82 20.95
CA VAL A 15 30.38 10.14 20.30
C VAL A 15 29.33 11.23 20.10
N GLN A 16 29.23 11.74 18.88
CA GLN A 16 28.07 12.56 18.51
C GLN A 16 26.85 11.68 18.68
N ALA A 17 26.00 12.02 19.61
CA ALA A 17 24.70 11.41 19.73
C ALA A 17 24.00 11.62 18.39
N GLN A 18 23.85 10.56 17.62
CA GLN A 18 23.00 10.58 16.44
C GLN A 18 21.60 10.90 16.97
N ASN A 19 21.05 12.06 16.57
CA ASN A 19 19.64 12.41 16.82
C ASN A 19 18.79 11.38 16.08
N THR A 20 18.52 10.25 16.73
CA THR A 20 17.56 9.26 16.24
C THR A 20 16.18 9.89 16.38
N VAL A 21 15.57 10.19 15.23
CA VAL A 21 14.18 10.64 15.22
C VAL A 21 13.31 9.45 15.61
N GLU A 22 12.65 9.54 16.75
CA GLU A 22 11.66 8.55 17.15
C GLU A 22 10.35 8.79 16.40
N TYR A 23 9.70 7.70 15.98
CA TYR A 23 8.42 7.72 15.27
C TYR A 23 7.35 7.03 16.09
N SER A 24 6.14 7.61 16.12
CA SER A 24 4.97 6.95 16.70
C SER A 24 4.63 5.68 15.92
N ALA A 25 3.96 4.71 16.55
CA ALA A 25 3.40 3.57 15.85
C ALA A 25 2.30 4.01 14.87
N PRO A 26 2.11 3.31 13.73
CA PRO A 26 0.97 3.51 12.85
C PRO A 26 -0.34 3.29 13.61
N GLN A 27 -1.32 4.16 13.40
CA GLN A 27 -2.61 4.09 14.06
C GLN A 27 -3.65 3.44 13.14
N LEU A 28 -4.24 2.31 13.55
CA LEU A 28 -5.37 1.72 12.85
C LEU A 28 -6.62 2.62 13.02
N LEU A 29 -7.22 3.03 11.91
CA LEU A 29 -8.40 3.87 11.88
C LEU A 29 -9.67 3.08 11.53
N LYS A 30 -9.60 2.21 10.53
CA LYS A 30 -10.75 1.47 10.00
C LYS A 30 -10.36 0.07 9.53
N VAL A 31 -11.34 -0.82 9.58
CA VAL A 31 -11.27 -2.17 9.00
C VAL A 31 -12.52 -2.38 8.17
N SER A 32 -12.35 -2.85 6.92
CA SER A 32 -13.49 -3.30 6.11
C SER A 32 -14.03 -4.62 6.65
N MET A 33 -15.35 -4.70 6.80
CA MET A 33 -15.98 -5.91 7.32
C MET A 33 -16.27 -6.91 6.18
N ARG A 34 -15.64 -8.09 6.25
CA ARG A 34 -15.94 -9.38 5.54
C ARG A 34 -16.51 -9.32 4.12
N ALA A 35 -16.27 -8.26 3.36
CA ALA A 35 -16.85 -8.06 2.03
C ALA A 35 -15.91 -8.45 0.88
N PHE A 36 -14.74 -8.96 1.21
CA PHE A 36 -13.70 -9.32 0.24
C PHE A 36 -13.40 -10.81 0.27
N ALA A 37 -12.97 -11.34 -0.88
CA ALA A 37 -12.40 -12.66 -1.00
C ALA A 37 -10.99 -12.54 -1.60
N ARG A 38 -9.98 -12.67 -0.77
CA ARG A 38 -8.57 -12.59 -1.17
C ARG A 38 -8.25 -11.31 -1.99
N PRO A 39 -8.41 -10.09 -1.41
CA PRO A 39 -7.99 -8.87 -2.10
C PRO A 39 -6.46 -8.87 -2.24
N GLU A 40 -5.94 -8.72 -3.46
CA GLU A 40 -4.50 -8.82 -3.71
C GLU A 40 -3.84 -7.48 -4.01
N ASP A 41 -4.60 -6.50 -4.52
CA ASP A 41 -4.06 -5.19 -4.84
C ASP A 41 -5.09 -4.08 -4.69
N LEU A 42 -4.62 -2.84 -4.53
CA LEU A 42 -5.46 -1.66 -4.38
C LEU A 42 -4.74 -0.40 -4.85
N VAL A 43 -5.51 0.59 -5.29
CA VAL A 43 -5.01 1.89 -5.73
C VAL A 43 -6.01 2.98 -5.38
N VAL A 44 -5.51 4.16 -4.97
CA VAL A 44 -6.33 5.35 -4.74
C VAL A 44 -6.33 6.21 -6.01
N THR A 45 -7.50 6.75 -6.39
CA THR A 45 -7.59 7.70 -7.50
C THR A 45 -6.80 8.98 -7.19
N SER A 46 -6.29 9.66 -8.23
CA SER A 46 -5.40 10.82 -8.07
C SER A 46 -6.03 11.99 -7.30
N ASP A 47 -7.36 12.10 -7.32
CA ASP A 47 -8.13 13.09 -6.56
C ASP A 47 -8.41 12.64 -5.10
N GLY A 48 -7.99 11.41 -4.73
CA GLY A 48 -8.25 10.84 -3.42
C GLY A 48 -9.72 10.45 -3.17
N GLY A 49 -10.57 10.52 -4.20
CA GLY A 49 -12.02 10.33 -4.08
C GLY A 49 -12.44 8.88 -3.93
N TYR A 50 -11.67 7.94 -4.49
CA TYR A 50 -12.01 6.52 -4.52
C TYR A 50 -10.81 5.63 -4.25
N LEU A 51 -11.06 4.50 -3.60
CA LEU A 51 -10.15 3.38 -3.45
C LEU A 51 -10.67 2.22 -4.31
N LEU A 52 -9.89 1.80 -5.30
CA LEU A 52 -10.21 0.65 -6.14
C LEU A 52 -9.45 -0.56 -5.61
N VAL A 53 -10.12 -1.71 -5.49
CA VAL A 53 -9.55 -2.93 -4.92
C VAL A 53 -9.75 -4.09 -5.88
N ALA A 54 -8.66 -4.76 -6.24
CA ALA A 54 -8.72 -6.04 -6.96
C ALA A 54 -9.16 -7.15 -5.99
N ASP A 55 -10.44 -7.47 -6.00
CA ASP A 55 -11.04 -8.51 -5.16
C ASP A 55 -10.93 -9.85 -5.89
N THR A 56 -9.72 -10.39 -5.85
CA THR A 56 -9.26 -11.52 -6.66
C THR A 56 -10.17 -12.74 -6.57
N GLY A 57 -10.62 -13.09 -5.37
CA GLY A 57 -11.47 -14.26 -5.15
C GLY A 57 -12.92 -14.07 -5.62
N ASN A 58 -13.39 -12.82 -5.71
CA ASN A 58 -14.71 -12.48 -6.23
C ASN A 58 -14.70 -12.15 -7.74
N ASN A 59 -13.52 -12.12 -8.37
CA ASN A 59 -13.36 -11.84 -9.81
C ASN A 59 -13.89 -10.47 -10.25
N GLU A 60 -13.69 -9.44 -9.42
CA GLU A 60 -14.21 -8.09 -9.66
C GLU A 60 -13.30 -7.01 -9.10
N ILE A 61 -13.57 -5.76 -9.46
CA ILE A 61 -12.99 -4.59 -8.82
C ILE A 61 -14.04 -3.91 -7.94
N LYS A 62 -13.75 -3.78 -6.66
CA LYS A 62 -14.59 -3.03 -5.72
C LYS A 62 -14.15 -1.57 -5.66
N ILE A 63 -15.13 -0.68 -5.52
CA ILE A 63 -14.96 0.77 -5.37
C ILE A 63 -15.38 1.14 -3.95
N LEU A 64 -14.45 1.73 -3.19
CA LEU A 64 -14.69 2.14 -1.81
C LEU A 64 -14.52 3.65 -1.64
N GLN A 65 -15.19 4.18 -0.62
CA GLN A 65 -14.86 5.49 -0.06
C GLN A 65 -13.61 5.37 0.82
N PRO A 66 -12.49 6.07 0.52
CA PRO A 66 -11.21 5.80 1.16
C PRO A 66 -11.21 6.00 2.68
N GLY A 67 -11.86 7.06 3.19
CA GLY A 67 -11.86 7.41 4.62
C GLY A 67 -12.73 6.53 5.50
N THR A 68 -13.77 5.89 4.94
CA THR A 68 -14.74 5.07 5.68
C THR A 68 -14.65 3.59 5.38
N LEU A 69 -13.99 3.22 4.28
CA LEU A 69 -13.94 1.88 3.68
C LEU A 69 -15.34 1.33 3.31
N LYS A 70 -16.34 2.21 3.18
CA LYS A 70 -17.66 1.82 2.67
C LYS A 70 -17.53 1.44 1.21
N ILE A 71 -18.04 0.25 0.84
CA ILE A 71 -18.18 -0.16 -0.55
C ILE A 71 -19.27 0.68 -1.18
N LEU A 72 -18.93 1.38 -2.25
CA LEU A 72 -19.84 2.25 -3.01
C LEU A 72 -20.41 1.52 -4.21
N SER A 73 -19.59 0.72 -4.89
CA SER A 73 -19.95 -0.02 -6.09
C SER A 73 -18.89 -1.08 -6.43
N GLN A 74 -19.12 -1.78 -7.52
CA GLN A 74 -18.18 -2.73 -8.13
C GLN A 74 -18.32 -2.74 -9.64
N PHE A 75 -17.30 -3.23 -10.34
CA PHE A 75 -17.34 -3.39 -11.79
C PHE A 75 -16.54 -4.58 -12.27
N ALA A 76 -16.68 -4.87 -13.56
CA ALA A 76 -16.04 -5.97 -14.29
C ALA A 76 -16.41 -7.37 -13.78
N THR A 77 -17.49 -7.49 -13.01
CA THR A 77 -18.08 -8.77 -12.63
C THR A 77 -18.45 -9.57 -13.88
N GLY A 78 -17.93 -10.80 -13.99
CA GLY A 78 -18.10 -11.67 -15.17
C GLY A 78 -17.15 -11.40 -16.34
N ASP A 79 -16.38 -10.29 -16.33
CA ASP A 79 -15.35 -9.99 -17.33
C ASP A 79 -13.94 -10.39 -16.88
N LEU A 80 -13.62 -10.21 -15.59
CA LEU A 80 -12.34 -10.55 -15.01
C LEU A 80 -12.34 -11.96 -14.39
N LYS A 81 -11.13 -12.55 -14.33
CA LYS A 81 -10.90 -13.82 -13.64
C LYS A 81 -9.58 -13.78 -12.87
N ALA A 82 -9.68 -13.86 -11.55
CA ALA A 82 -8.57 -13.68 -10.60
C ALA A 82 -7.74 -12.42 -10.91
N PRO A 83 -8.35 -11.19 -10.92
CA PRO A 83 -7.60 -9.96 -11.07
C PRO A 83 -6.65 -9.81 -9.87
N ASN A 84 -5.36 -9.57 -10.12
CA ASN A 84 -4.37 -9.60 -9.05
C ASN A 84 -3.45 -8.37 -9.01
N SER A 85 -3.63 -7.43 -9.93
CA SER A 85 -3.01 -6.10 -9.85
C SER A 85 -3.89 -5.06 -10.51
N ILE A 86 -3.88 -3.85 -9.96
CA ILE A 86 -4.63 -2.71 -10.44
C ILE A 86 -3.77 -1.45 -10.32
N GLU A 87 -3.74 -0.66 -11.40
CA GLU A 87 -3.02 0.61 -11.46
C GLU A 87 -3.87 1.67 -12.15
N ILE A 88 -3.58 2.93 -11.89
CA ILE A 88 -4.16 4.06 -12.63
C ILE A 88 -3.00 4.81 -13.29
N ASP A 89 -3.03 4.90 -14.61
CA ASP A 89 -2.01 5.63 -15.36
C ASP A 89 -2.21 7.16 -15.27
N LYS A 90 -1.26 7.92 -15.85
CA LYS A 90 -1.29 9.38 -15.84
C LYS A 90 -2.50 9.98 -16.57
N SER A 91 -3.17 9.21 -17.44
CA SER A 91 -4.38 9.61 -18.15
C SER A 91 -5.67 9.33 -17.37
N GLY A 92 -5.57 8.69 -16.21
CA GLY A 92 -6.72 8.23 -15.42
C GLY A 92 -7.32 6.90 -15.91
N THR A 93 -6.61 6.17 -16.80
CA THR A 93 -7.03 4.86 -17.24
C THR A 93 -6.69 3.82 -16.16
N VAL A 94 -7.66 3.05 -15.77
CA VAL A 94 -7.49 1.91 -14.84
C VAL A 94 -7.00 0.71 -15.63
N LEU A 95 -5.83 0.21 -15.25
CA LEU A 95 -5.21 -1.01 -15.80
C LEU A 95 -5.35 -2.14 -14.81
N VAL A 96 -5.88 -3.28 -15.24
CA VAL A 96 -6.07 -4.46 -14.41
C VAL A 96 -5.33 -5.65 -15.02
N VAL A 97 -4.53 -6.32 -14.20
CA VAL A 97 -3.98 -7.63 -14.57
C VAL A 97 -5.04 -8.69 -14.31
N ASP A 98 -5.68 -9.14 -15.37
CA ASP A 98 -6.68 -10.23 -15.40
C ASP A 98 -5.94 -11.57 -15.49
N ASN A 99 -5.42 -12.02 -14.35
CA ASN A 99 -4.35 -13.01 -14.26
C ASN A 99 -4.74 -14.38 -14.83
N ALA A 100 -5.92 -14.89 -14.49
CA ALA A 100 -6.33 -16.20 -14.98
C ALA A 100 -6.71 -16.18 -16.48
N ASN A 101 -7.13 -15.03 -17.01
CA ASN A 101 -7.36 -14.82 -18.45
C ASN A 101 -6.08 -14.44 -19.20
N LYS A 102 -4.92 -14.33 -18.53
CA LYS A 102 -3.61 -13.98 -19.09
C LYS A 102 -3.66 -12.72 -19.95
N ARG A 103 -4.30 -11.66 -19.46
CA ARG A 103 -4.44 -10.40 -20.19
C ARG A 103 -4.39 -9.19 -19.25
N PHE A 104 -4.02 -8.04 -19.82
CA PHE A 104 -4.31 -6.72 -19.25
C PHE A 104 -5.67 -6.27 -19.75
N THR A 105 -6.50 -5.71 -18.88
CA THR A 105 -7.75 -5.09 -19.28
C THR A 105 -7.75 -3.65 -18.81
N SER A 106 -8.14 -2.74 -19.71
CA SER A 106 -8.14 -1.30 -19.45
C SER A 106 -9.57 -0.78 -19.37
N TYR A 107 -9.80 0.12 -18.42
CA TYR A 107 -11.08 0.78 -18.18
C TYR A 107 -10.89 2.29 -18.03
N THR A 108 -11.85 3.09 -18.54
CA THR A 108 -12.02 4.46 -18.04
C THR A 108 -12.89 4.42 -16.80
N PHE A 109 -12.49 5.11 -15.74
CA PHE A 109 -13.25 5.24 -14.51
C PHE A 109 -13.57 6.72 -14.24
N LYS A 110 -14.84 7.05 -14.03
CA LYS A 110 -15.33 8.42 -13.79
C LYS A 110 -16.14 8.55 -12.50
N GLY A 111 -15.94 7.60 -11.55
CA GLY A 111 -16.60 7.61 -10.27
C GLY A 111 -17.82 6.68 -10.18
N VAL A 112 -18.75 7.01 -9.31
CA VAL A 112 -19.98 6.26 -9.04
C VAL A 112 -21.16 7.19 -9.25
N PHE A 113 -22.19 6.73 -9.96
CA PHE A 113 -23.43 7.47 -10.17
C PHE A 113 -24.26 7.55 -8.87
N ARG A 114 -25.26 8.44 -8.85
CA ARG A 114 -26.14 8.62 -7.68
C ARG A 114 -26.96 7.37 -7.33
N ASP A 115 -27.24 6.53 -8.30
CA ASP A 115 -27.94 5.24 -8.13
C ASP A 115 -27.02 4.13 -7.57
N GLY A 116 -25.74 4.44 -7.33
CA GLY A 116 -24.74 3.50 -6.83
C GLY A 116 -24.05 2.67 -7.91
N SER A 117 -24.40 2.82 -9.20
CA SER A 117 -23.70 2.12 -10.27
C SER A 117 -22.33 2.72 -10.57
N ALA A 118 -21.36 1.90 -10.96
CA ALA A 118 -20.03 2.36 -11.35
C ALA A 118 -20.06 3.06 -12.72
N ASN A 119 -19.51 4.28 -12.80
CA ASN A 119 -19.32 4.98 -14.07
C ASN A 119 -18.00 4.51 -14.70
N VAL A 120 -18.05 3.35 -15.34
CA VAL A 120 -16.90 2.65 -15.91
C VAL A 120 -17.20 2.20 -17.32
N LYS A 121 -16.20 2.32 -18.21
CA LYS A 121 -16.26 1.78 -19.56
C LYS A 121 -14.99 0.99 -19.85
N LYS A 122 -15.15 -0.26 -20.29
CA LYS A 122 -14.03 -1.05 -20.82
C LYS A 122 -13.48 -0.39 -22.08
N VAL A 123 -12.17 -0.16 -22.12
CA VAL A 123 -11.47 0.40 -23.28
C VAL A 123 -10.94 -0.69 -24.18
N GLY A 124 -10.38 -1.74 -23.58
CA GLY A 124 -9.81 -2.85 -24.35
C GLY A 124 -9.14 -3.88 -23.47
N SER A 125 -8.64 -4.93 -24.12
CA SER A 125 -7.82 -5.96 -23.49
C SER A 125 -6.68 -6.34 -24.42
N ARG A 126 -5.51 -6.72 -23.85
CA ARG A 126 -4.35 -7.24 -24.61
C ARG A 126 -3.76 -8.42 -23.86
N SER A 127 -3.30 -9.43 -24.59
CA SER A 127 -2.62 -10.58 -23.98
C SER A 127 -1.34 -10.15 -23.25
N ILE A 128 -1.07 -10.79 -22.12
CA ILE A 128 0.22 -10.68 -21.43
C ILE A 128 1.18 -11.63 -22.17
N SER A 129 2.15 -11.07 -22.89
CA SER A 129 3.37 -11.83 -23.23
C SER A 129 4.12 -12.10 -21.92
N ALA A 130 4.73 -13.26 -21.76
CA ALA A 130 5.19 -13.89 -20.51
C ALA A 130 6.09 -13.05 -19.56
N GLU A 131 6.22 -11.75 -19.76
CA GLU A 131 7.09 -10.86 -19.00
C GLU A 131 6.30 -9.79 -18.24
N LYS A 132 6.47 -9.85 -16.93
CA LYS A 132 6.14 -8.90 -15.88
C LYS A 132 4.84 -9.12 -15.11
N ASN A 133 4.95 -9.96 -14.08
CA ASN A 133 4.16 -9.77 -12.86
C ASN A 133 4.54 -8.41 -12.22
N VAL A 134 3.86 -7.35 -12.60
CA VAL A 134 3.99 -6.04 -11.96
C VAL A 134 3.17 -6.10 -10.68
N LYS A 135 3.79 -6.52 -9.59
CA LYS A 135 3.25 -6.35 -8.25
C LYS A 135 4.00 -5.21 -7.60
N SER A 136 3.40 -4.04 -7.52
CA SER A 136 3.87 -2.98 -6.62
C SER A 136 3.63 -3.43 -5.18
N LYS A 137 4.64 -4.08 -4.60
CA LYS A 137 4.62 -4.44 -3.17
C LYS A 137 4.94 -3.26 -2.26
N PHE A 138 5.05 -2.06 -2.79
CA PHE A 138 5.40 -0.88 -2.02
C PHE A 138 4.73 0.37 -2.58
N SER A 139 4.51 1.33 -1.71
CA SER A 139 4.07 2.69 -2.06
C SER A 139 4.99 3.72 -1.41
N VAL A 140 5.10 4.91 -2.02
CA VAL A 140 5.93 6.02 -1.52
C VAL A 140 5.03 7.22 -1.30
N ASN A 141 5.00 7.75 -0.07
CA ASN A 141 4.23 8.94 0.24
C ASN A 141 4.95 10.24 -0.17
N GLN A 142 4.27 11.37 -0.02
CA GLN A 142 4.79 12.70 -0.41
C GLN A 142 6.05 13.12 0.37
N THR A 143 6.31 12.55 1.54
CA THR A 143 7.52 12.83 2.34
C THR A 143 8.70 11.93 1.99
N GLY A 144 8.52 11.01 1.02
CA GLY A 144 9.53 10.05 0.59
C GLY A 144 9.64 8.81 1.48
N GLN A 145 8.73 8.64 2.44
CA GLN A 145 8.64 7.39 3.22
C GLN A 145 8.11 6.28 2.32
N ARG A 146 8.73 5.11 2.45
CA ARG A 146 8.42 3.91 1.68
C ARG A 146 7.72 2.88 2.55
N TYR A 147 6.60 2.39 2.08
CA TYR A 147 5.77 1.37 2.73
C TYR A 147 5.87 0.08 1.93
N VAL A 148 6.23 -1.02 2.55
CA VAL A 148 6.45 -2.31 1.89
C VAL A 148 5.57 -3.38 2.53
N ALA A 149 4.68 -3.98 1.75
CA ALA A 149 3.90 -5.13 2.20
C ALA A 149 4.79 -6.39 2.17
N ASN A 150 5.17 -6.86 3.36
CA ASN A 150 5.99 -8.06 3.53
C ASN A 150 5.09 -9.26 3.89
N SER A 151 4.61 -9.97 2.87
CA SER A 151 3.71 -11.12 3.03
C SER A 151 4.34 -12.31 3.76
N ARG A 152 5.67 -12.42 3.73
CA ARG A 152 6.38 -13.51 4.44
C ARG A 152 6.49 -13.27 5.94
N LYS A 153 6.59 -12.00 6.34
CA LYS A 153 6.68 -11.59 7.75
C LYS A 153 5.34 -11.19 8.34
N ASN A 154 4.26 -11.21 7.54
CA ASN A 154 2.92 -10.75 7.93
C ASN A 154 2.90 -9.31 8.47
N GLN A 155 3.65 -8.40 7.83
CA GLN A 155 3.77 -7.02 8.28
C GLN A 155 3.91 -6.04 7.11
N VAL A 156 3.67 -4.76 7.38
CA VAL A 156 4.11 -3.64 6.55
C VAL A 156 5.33 -3.02 7.20
N GLU A 157 6.41 -2.93 6.46
CA GLU A 157 7.67 -2.29 6.86
C GLU A 157 7.68 -0.87 6.34
N ILE A 158 8.04 0.10 7.20
CA ILE A 158 8.04 1.53 6.87
C ILE A 158 9.46 2.06 6.98
N PHE A 159 9.93 2.67 5.90
CA PHE A 159 11.28 3.23 5.79
C PHE A 159 11.20 4.74 5.55
N ASP A 160 12.18 5.47 6.04
CA ASP A 160 12.36 6.88 5.69
C ASP A 160 12.94 7.04 4.27
N LYS A 161 13.14 8.30 3.83
CA LYS A 161 13.72 8.63 2.52
C LYS A 161 15.16 8.14 2.36
N SER A 162 15.91 7.93 3.46
CA SER A 162 17.28 7.41 3.44
C SER A 162 17.33 5.89 3.30
N GLY A 163 16.19 5.20 3.49
CA GLY A 163 16.09 3.75 3.49
C GLY A 163 16.24 3.13 4.88
N THR A 164 16.29 3.94 5.93
CA THR A 164 16.29 3.44 7.32
C THR A 164 14.87 3.00 7.69
N GLN A 165 14.75 1.80 8.25
CA GLN A 165 13.47 1.33 8.76
C GLN A 165 13.09 2.11 10.02
N ILE A 166 11.93 2.80 9.97
CA ILE A 166 11.45 3.67 11.05
C ILE A 166 10.28 3.08 11.83
N SER A 167 9.56 2.13 11.24
CA SER A 167 8.41 1.49 11.89
C SER A 167 8.00 0.21 11.19
N THR A 168 7.17 -0.58 11.87
CA THR A 168 6.44 -1.72 11.31
C THR A 168 4.99 -1.69 11.77
N TYR A 169 4.12 -2.35 11.02
CA TYR A 169 2.73 -2.58 11.43
C TYR A 169 2.32 -4.02 11.09
N GLY A 170 1.63 -4.67 12.02
CA GLY A 170 0.86 -5.87 11.74
C GLY A 170 1.50 -7.19 12.10
N THR A 171 2.67 -7.21 12.77
CA THR A 171 3.41 -8.44 13.12
C THR A 171 2.51 -9.56 13.72
N ASP A 172 1.49 -9.17 14.51
CA ASP A 172 0.57 -10.12 15.15
C ASP A 172 -0.88 -10.00 14.63
N SER A 173 -1.14 -9.14 13.66
CA SER A 173 -2.50 -8.81 13.23
C SER A 173 -2.77 -8.95 11.74
N LEU A 174 -1.74 -8.90 10.91
CA LEU A 174 -1.85 -9.12 9.47
C LEU A 174 -1.62 -10.58 9.09
N LYS A 175 -2.23 -10.99 7.99
CA LYS A 175 -2.01 -12.30 7.39
C LYS A 175 -1.81 -12.16 5.89
N THR A 176 -0.60 -12.48 5.43
CA THR A 176 -0.23 -12.42 4.02
C THR A 176 -0.65 -11.10 3.35
N PRO A 177 -0.21 -9.92 3.86
CA PRO A 177 -0.52 -8.65 3.21
C PRO A 177 0.14 -8.62 1.81
N MET A 178 -0.64 -8.28 0.78
CA MET A 178 -0.16 -8.32 -0.61
C MET A 178 0.09 -6.95 -1.20
N ALA A 179 -0.60 -5.90 -0.72
CA ALA A 179 -0.43 -4.55 -1.21
C ALA A 179 -0.56 -3.50 -0.10
N VAL A 180 0.09 -2.38 -0.31
CA VAL A 180 -0.04 -1.16 0.46
C VAL A 180 -0.07 0.03 -0.48
N GLU A 181 -0.93 1.01 -0.20
CA GLU A 181 -1.06 2.25 -0.94
C GLU A 181 -1.08 3.44 0.02
N THR A 182 -0.45 4.54 -0.36
CA THR A 182 -0.31 5.72 0.51
C THR A 182 -0.81 6.98 -0.17
N VAL A 183 -1.56 7.80 0.57
CA VAL A 183 -1.93 9.17 0.16
C VAL A 183 -1.84 10.10 1.38
N GLY A 184 -0.97 11.09 1.30
CA GLY A 184 -0.74 12.02 2.39
C GLY A 184 -0.28 11.30 3.67
N ARG A 185 -1.09 11.40 4.73
CA ARG A 185 -0.82 10.80 6.05
C ARG A 185 -1.51 9.45 6.27
N TYR A 186 -2.17 8.92 5.26
CA TYR A 186 -2.93 7.69 5.37
C TYR A 186 -2.33 6.61 4.48
N PHE A 187 -2.51 5.37 4.87
CA PHE A 187 -2.20 4.24 4.03
C PHE A 187 -3.20 3.10 4.20
N TRP A 188 -3.41 2.37 3.13
CA TRP A 188 -4.32 1.23 3.08
C TRP A 188 -3.51 -0.03 2.87
N ILE A 189 -3.98 -1.13 3.45
CA ILE A 189 -3.36 -2.45 3.33
C ILE A 189 -4.40 -3.43 2.80
N ALA A 190 -4.06 -4.17 1.76
CA ALA A 190 -4.76 -5.38 1.38
C ALA A 190 -4.25 -6.53 2.27
N ASP A 191 -4.95 -6.81 3.36
CA ASP A 191 -4.66 -7.90 4.32
C ASP A 191 -5.33 -9.17 3.81
N THR A 192 -4.71 -9.72 2.76
CA THR A 192 -5.25 -10.75 1.86
C THR A 192 -5.67 -12.02 2.59
N GLY A 193 -4.82 -12.52 3.47
CA GLY A 193 -5.09 -13.75 4.22
C GLY A 193 -6.20 -13.61 5.28
N ASN A 194 -6.57 -12.38 5.63
CA ASN A 194 -7.69 -12.05 6.51
C ASN A 194 -8.92 -11.54 5.73
N ASN A 195 -8.87 -11.51 4.39
CA ASN A 195 -9.96 -11.06 3.51
C ASN A 195 -10.50 -9.66 3.88
N ARG A 196 -9.59 -8.70 4.16
CA ARG A 196 -9.97 -7.36 4.61
C ARG A 196 -9.05 -6.28 4.05
N ILE A 197 -9.56 -5.05 4.05
CA ILE A 197 -8.77 -3.84 3.83
C ILE A 197 -8.68 -3.08 5.15
N LEU A 198 -7.51 -2.55 5.44
CA LEU A 198 -7.24 -1.69 6.59
C LEU A 198 -6.93 -0.28 6.13
N LEU A 199 -7.39 0.71 6.88
CA LEU A 199 -6.96 2.10 6.76
C LEU A 199 -6.20 2.49 8.02
N LEU A 200 -4.99 3.01 7.84
CA LEU A 200 -4.12 3.45 8.92
C LEU A 200 -3.65 4.88 8.70
N LYS A 201 -3.25 5.52 9.80
CA LYS A 201 -2.53 6.78 9.79
C LYS A 201 -1.03 6.51 9.92
N ALA A 202 -0.24 7.19 9.10
CA ALA A 202 1.21 7.05 9.07
C ALA A 202 1.87 7.45 10.40
N PRO A 203 3.01 6.85 10.75
CA PRO A 203 3.80 7.27 11.88
C PRO A 203 4.31 8.71 11.68
N ILE A 204 4.35 9.46 12.74
CA ILE A 204 4.92 10.82 12.76
C ILE A 204 6.15 10.84 13.69
N PRO A 205 7.11 11.74 13.45
CA PRO A 205 8.18 11.98 14.42
C PRO A 205 7.60 12.37 15.79
N SER A 206 8.13 11.80 16.86
CA SER A 206 7.62 12.03 18.23
C SER A 206 7.86 13.45 18.74
N ASN A 207 8.66 14.24 18.00
CA ASN A 207 9.07 15.60 18.40
C ASN A 207 8.27 16.71 17.68
N GLN A 208 7.06 16.39 17.13
CA GLN A 208 6.17 17.38 16.50
C GLN A 208 4.84 17.50 17.24
#